data_4ccd70ee3e858793b379a9ef7d609cc6
#
_entry.id   4ccd70ee3e858793b379a9ef7d609cc6
#
_cell.length_a   1.000
_cell.length_b   1.000
_cell.length_c   1.000
_cell.angle_alpha   90.00
_cell.angle_beta   90.00
_cell.angle_gamma   90.00
#
_symmetry.space_group_name_H-M   'P 1'
#
loop_
_entity.id
_entity.type
_entity.pdbx_description
1 polymer ?
#
loop_
_entity_poly.entity_id
_entity_poly.type
_entity_poly.pdbx_seq_one_letter_code
_entity_poly.pdbx_strand_id
1 'polypeptide(L)'
;MVRKEDRKGMNEVNRTLFIPLYGKAQVSRQHIILNDPVAEKIWEAERFPIRGKSGSKWLAYNMAMRARVFDDWTETMLHEDRTALVLHIGCGLDSRCMRIKQPYARWIDCDLPEVISVRRQYYPETDSCHMTALDACDPEQIAKLPDSDKAIVLLEGLSMYLTNDQLHDFLQALQEKYAGLHILMDVYTVFGAKASRYKNPVNDVGVTTLYGVDNIEDLVRDLDLQVKAEHSMTPAYLVEELNPADKTFFKLLFTGRIYRKIYRLFELER
;
A
#
# COMPACT_ATOMS: atom_id res chain seq x y z
N MET A 1 22.15 -7.35 0.76
CA MET A 1 22.72 -5.98 0.88
C MET A 1 22.55 -5.28 -0.44
N VAL A 2 21.65 -4.30 -0.55
CA VAL A 2 21.44 -3.51 -1.79
C VAL A 2 22.77 -2.85 -2.14
N ARG A 3 23.27 -3.07 -3.35
CA ARG A 3 24.51 -2.45 -3.80
C ARG A 3 24.33 -0.92 -3.78
N LYS A 4 25.37 -0.20 -3.39
CA LYS A 4 25.35 1.28 -3.39
C LYS A 4 24.98 1.87 -4.75
N GLU A 5 25.25 1.14 -5.84
CA GLU A 5 24.96 1.50 -7.22
C GLU A 5 23.45 1.46 -7.51
N ASP A 6 22.75 0.44 -7.03
CA ASP A 6 21.28 0.29 -7.20
C ASP A 6 20.51 1.41 -6.47
N ARG A 7 21.05 1.91 -5.34
CA ARG A 7 20.50 3.07 -4.62
C ARG A 7 20.66 4.39 -5.38
N LYS A 8 21.69 4.54 -6.22
CA LYS A 8 21.89 5.76 -7.01
C LYS A 8 20.96 5.85 -8.21
N GLY A 9 20.43 4.72 -8.70
CA GLY A 9 19.48 4.67 -9.81
C GLY A 9 18.02 4.86 -9.40
N MET A 10 17.69 4.80 -8.10
CA MET A 10 16.32 4.95 -7.62
C MET A 10 15.91 6.42 -7.68
N ASN A 11 14.76 6.70 -8.32
CA ASN A 11 14.16 8.01 -8.32
C ASN A 11 13.60 8.37 -6.92
N GLU A 12 13.16 9.63 -6.76
CA GLU A 12 12.69 10.13 -5.47
C GLU A 12 11.44 9.39 -4.96
N VAL A 13 10.53 9.01 -5.87
CA VAL A 13 9.33 8.24 -5.54
C VAL A 13 9.70 6.87 -4.98
N ASN A 14 10.64 6.19 -5.61
CA ASN A 14 11.07 4.86 -5.18
C ASN A 14 11.73 4.85 -3.79
N ARG A 15 12.27 5.98 -3.35
CA ARG A 15 12.80 6.13 -1.99
C ARG A 15 11.71 6.16 -0.92
N THR A 16 10.46 6.44 -1.29
CA THR A 16 9.33 6.44 -0.34
C THR A 16 9.05 5.06 0.22
N LEU A 17 9.45 3.97 -0.47
CA LEU A 17 9.25 2.58 -0.03
C LEU A 17 9.89 2.27 1.34
N PHE A 18 10.92 3.05 1.76
CA PHE A 18 11.58 2.82 3.05
C PHE A 18 10.77 3.33 4.25
N ILE A 19 9.84 4.24 4.03
CA ILE A 19 9.00 4.79 5.11
C ILE A 19 8.03 3.73 5.66
N PRO A 20 7.22 3.04 4.83
CA PRO A 20 6.38 1.95 5.31
C PRO A 20 7.18 0.77 5.89
N LEU A 21 8.32 0.44 5.28
CA LEU A 21 9.22 -0.61 5.79
C LEU A 21 9.68 -0.29 7.22
N TYR A 22 10.14 0.94 7.47
CA TYR A 22 10.50 1.40 8.80
C TYR A 22 9.34 1.25 9.79
N GLY A 23 8.16 1.74 9.40
CA GLY A 23 6.96 1.68 10.25
C GLY A 23 6.64 0.25 10.67
N LYS A 24 6.60 -0.68 9.71
CA LYS A 24 6.34 -2.10 9.97
C LYS A 24 7.41 -2.73 10.87
N ALA A 25 8.68 -2.49 10.59
CA ALA A 25 9.77 -3.00 11.42
C ALA A 25 9.71 -2.50 12.88
N GLN A 26 9.34 -1.23 13.09
CA GLN A 26 9.25 -0.65 14.44
C GLN A 26 8.12 -1.27 15.27
N VAL A 27 6.93 -1.46 14.71
CA VAL A 27 5.81 -2.04 15.45
C VAL A 27 5.97 -3.55 15.64
N SER A 28 6.54 -4.24 14.66
CA SER A 28 6.83 -5.67 14.73
C SER A 28 7.77 -5.99 15.92
N ARG A 29 8.83 -5.21 16.11
CA ARG A 29 9.74 -5.33 17.26
C ARG A 29 9.06 -5.09 18.61
N GLN A 30 7.98 -4.31 18.61
CA GLN A 30 7.19 -4.05 19.81
C GLN A 30 6.08 -5.09 20.03
N HIS A 31 5.91 -6.02 19.09
CA HIS A 31 4.84 -7.03 19.08
C HIS A 31 3.42 -6.44 19.18
N ILE A 32 3.20 -5.29 18.52
CA ILE A 32 1.90 -4.61 18.43
C ILE A 32 1.51 -4.44 16.96
N ILE A 33 0.22 -4.32 16.69
CA ILE A 33 -0.39 -3.98 15.40
C ILE A 33 -0.08 -5.02 14.29
N LEU A 34 1.20 -5.24 13.96
CA LEU A 34 1.65 -6.05 12.84
C LEU A 34 2.90 -6.84 13.20
N ASN A 35 2.91 -8.15 12.91
CA ASN A 35 4.10 -8.98 13.02
C ASN A 35 4.74 -9.14 11.64
N ASP A 36 5.89 -8.50 11.42
CA ASP A 36 6.63 -8.52 10.15
C ASP A 36 8.15 -8.72 10.37
N PRO A 37 8.57 -9.95 10.70
CA PRO A 37 9.97 -10.24 10.94
C PRO A 37 10.85 -10.06 9.70
N VAL A 38 10.25 -10.05 8.51
CA VAL A 38 10.99 -9.79 7.26
C VAL A 38 11.34 -8.31 7.16
N ALA A 39 10.39 -7.41 7.46
CA ALA A 39 10.66 -5.98 7.54
C ALA A 39 11.74 -5.67 8.57
N GLU A 40 11.73 -6.34 9.73
CA GLU A 40 12.77 -6.18 10.75
C GLU A 40 14.17 -6.55 10.22
N LYS A 41 14.29 -7.72 9.57
CA LYS A 41 15.56 -8.20 9.00
C LYS A 41 16.10 -7.26 7.93
N ILE A 42 15.25 -6.81 7.01
CA ILE A 42 15.65 -5.88 5.96
C ILE A 42 16.10 -4.56 6.59
N TRP A 43 15.32 -4.04 7.55
CA TRP A 43 15.64 -2.78 8.22
C TRP A 43 16.99 -2.85 8.95
N GLU A 44 17.28 -3.94 9.65
CA GLU A 44 18.55 -4.15 10.35
C GLU A 44 19.75 -4.29 9.40
N ALA A 45 19.56 -5.04 8.32
CA ALA A 45 20.62 -5.29 7.34
C ALA A 45 21.05 -4.02 6.60
N GLU A 46 20.05 -3.19 6.23
CA GLU A 46 20.28 -2.08 5.33
C GLU A 46 20.53 -0.74 6.01
N ARG A 47 20.05 -0.55 7.24
CA ARG A 47 20.18 0.68 8.04
C ARG A 47 19.89 1.94 7.23
N PHE A 48 18.76 1.93 6.53
CA PHE A 48 18.36 3.08 5.71
C PHE A 48 18.32 4.36 6.53
N PRO A 49 18.86 5.48 6.01
CA PRO A 49 18.82 6.75 6.71
C PRO A 49 17.39 7.30 6.69
N ILE A 50 16.70 7.22 7.82
CA ILE A 50 15.44 7.93 8.04
C ILE A 50 15.72 9.15 8.91
N ARG A 51 15.22 10.31 8.48
CA ARG A 51 15.42 11.61 9.15
C ARG A 51 14.07 12.29 9.35
N GLY A 52 14.05 13.22 10.30
CA GLY A 52 12.90 14.09 10.51
C GLY A 52 11.63 13.33 10.87
N LYS A 53 10.53 13.70 10.23
CA LYS A 53 9.19 13.14 10.51
C LYS A 53 9.01 11.70 10.03
N SER A 54 9.81 11.26 9.06
CA SER A 54 9.79 9.89 8.56
C SER A 54 10.16 8.86 9.63
N GLY A 55 10.93 9.25 10.66
CA GLY A 55 11.27 8.44 11.83
C GLY A 55 10.29 8.55 13.00
N SER A 56 9.15 9.21 12.83
CA SER A 56 8.16 9.40 13.90
C SER A 56 7.43 8.10 14.24
N LYS A 57 7.28 7.80 15.53
CA LYS A 57 6.46 6.65 15.97
C LYS A 57 4.99 6.76 15.54
N TRP A 58 4.46 7.97 15.43
CA TRP A 58 3.08 8.21 14.99
C TRP A 58 2.88 7.80 13.53
N LEU A 59 3.86 8.09 12.69
CA LEU A 59 3.87 7.63 11.32
C LEU A 59 4.02 6.11 11.25
N ALA A 60 4.91 5.53 12.07
CA ALA A 60 5.09 4.08 12.15
C ALA A 60 3.77 3.37 12.50
N TYR A 61 3.04 3.87 13.51
CA TYR A 61 1.73 3.34 13.87
C TYR A 61 0.73 3.43 12.71
N ASN A 62 0.65 4.60 12.04
CA ASN A 62 -0.24 4.78 10.90
C ASN A 62 0.06 3.80 9.75
N MET A 63 1.34 3.70 9.36
CA MET A 63 1.76 2.81 8.27
C MET A 63 1.47 1.34 8.58
N ALA A 64 1.72 0.94 9.82
CA ALA A 64 1.47 -0.42 10.25
C ALA A 64 -0.01 -0.75 10.39
N MET A 65 -0.83 0.16 10.93
CA MET A 65 -2.28 -0.03 11.02
C MET A 65 -2.91 -0.11 9.62
N ARG A 66 -2.49 0.76 8.69
CA ARG A 66 -2.91 0.68 7.29
C ARG A 66 -2.58 -0.68 6.71
N ALA A 67 -1.33 -1.12 6.80
CA ALA A 67 -0.89 -2.41 6.29
C ALA A 67 -1.69 -3.57 6.91
N ARG A 68 -1.99 -3.52 8.22
CA ARG A 68 -2.79 -4.54 8.91
C ARG A 68 -4.24 -4.57 8.41
N VAL A 69 -4.85 -3.43 8.13
CA VAL A 69 -6.21 -3.39 7.55
C VAL A 69 -6.22 -4.02 6.16
N PHE A 70 -5.21 -3.75 5.33
CA PHE A 70 -5.05 -4.42 4.04
C PHE A 70 -4.87 -5.93 4.19
N ASP A 71 -4.09 -6.38 5.18
CA ASP A 71 -3.89 -7.80 5.45
C ASP A 71 -5.21 -8.49 5.88
N ASP A 72 -5.92 -7.91 6.85
CA ASP A 72 -7.18 -8.45 7.35
C ASP A 72 -8.25 -8.52 6.25
N TRP A 73 -8.33 -7.50 5.39
CA TRP A 73 -9.23 -7.49 4.24
C TRP A 73 -8.83 -8.57 3.22
N THR A 74 -7.56 -8.68 2.90
CA THR A 74 -7.04 -9.70 1.96
C THR A 74 -7.36 -11.11 2.47
N GLU A 75 -7.15 -11.38 3.76
CA GLU A 75 -7.49 -12.66 4.37
C GLU A 75 -9.00 -12.96 4.28
N THR A 76 -9.84 -11.93 4.42
CA THR A 76 -11.30 -12.08 4.24
C THR A 76 -11.65 -12.47 2.81
N MET A 77 -11.11 -11.78 1.82
CA MET A 77 -11.34 -12.08 0.40
C MET A 77 -10.85 -13.50 0.03
N LEU A 78 -9.66 -13.88 0.51
CA LEU A 78 -9.11 -15.21 0.27
C LEU A 78 -9.86 -16.32 1.02
N HIS A 79 -10.50 -16.00 2.15
CA HIS A 79 -11.39 -16.95 2.82
C HIS A 79 -12.63 -17.24 1.97
N GLU A 80 -13.15 -16.25 1.27
CA GLU A 80 -14.29 -16.38 0.36
C GLU A 80 -13.90 -17.08 -0.95
N ASP A 81 -12.75 -16.71 -1.54
CA ASP A 81 -12.28 -17.32 -2.79
C ASP A 81 -10.73 -17.43 -2.85
N ARG A 82 -10.23 -18.63 -2.56
CA ARG A 82 -8.78 -18.94 -2.61
C ARG A 82 -8.23 -19.03 -4.03
N THR A 83 -9.09 -19.13 -5.03
CA THR A 83 -8.69 -19.28 -6.44
C THR A 83 -8.48 -17.93 -7.12
N ALA A 84 -8.95 -16.84 -6.53
CA ALA A 84 -8.77 -15.51 -7.04
C ALA A 84 -7.27 -15.15 -7.16
N LEU A 85 -6.93 -14.45 -8.24
CA LEU A 85 -5.59 -13.90 -8.44
C LEU A 85 -5.40 -12.70 -7.51
N VAL A 86 -4.37 -12.71 -6.68
CA VAL A 86 -4.01 -11.53 -5.89
C VAL A 86 -2.99 -10.69 -6.65
N LEU A 87 -3.31 -9.42 -6.86
CA LEU A 87 -2.42 -8.41 -7.45
C LEU A 87 -2.08 -7.34 -6.40
N HIS A 88 -0.84 -7.32 -5.98
CA HIS A 88 -0.33 -6.28 -5.08
C HIS A 88 0.48 -5.27 -5.89
N ILE A 89 -0.18 -4.18 -6.29
CA ILE A 89 0.38 -3.19 -7.21
C ILE A 89 0.94 -2.00 -6.43
N GLY A 90 2.18 -1.61 -6.75
CA GLY A 90 2.98 -0.71 -5.92
C GLY A 90 3.48 -1.40 -4.65
N CYS A 91 3.89 -2.66 -4.77
CA CYS A 91 4.21 -3.53 -3.62
C CYS A 91 5.42 -3.07 -2.80
N GLY A 92 6.32 -2.26 -3.37
CA GLY A 92 7.51 -1.78 -2.69
C GLY A 92 8.35 -2.88 -2.05
N LEU A 93 8.68 -2.71 -0.79
CA LEU A 93 9.34 -3.71 0.05
C LEU A 93 8.37 -4.30 1.09
N ASP A 94 7.09 -4.42 0.76
CA ASP A 94 6.12 -5.08 1.63
C ASP A 94 6.24 -6.60 1.55
N SER A 95 6.25 -7.27 2.69
CA SER A 95 6.32 -8.74 2.82
C SER A 95 4.93 -9.41 2.83
N ARG A 96 3.87 -8.74 2.35
CA ARG A 96 2.48 -9.18 2.52
C ARG A 96 2.23 -10.60 2.07
N CYS A 97 2.70 -11.00 0.90
CA CYS A 97 2.54 -12.38 0.39
C CYS A 97 3.08 -13.45 1.37
N MET A 98 4.07 -13.10 2.21
CA MET A 98 4.64 -13.99 3.23
C MET A 98 3.92 -13.89 4.58
N ARG A 99 3.14 -12.82 4.80
CA ARG A 99 2.49 -12.49 6.07
C ARG A 99 1.04 -12.97 6.13
N ILE A 100 0.38 -13.05 4.96
CA ILE A 100 -0.98 -13.57 4.82
C ILE A 100 -1.01 -15.05 5.21
N LYS A 101 -1.97 -15.42 6.08
CA LYS A 101 -2.12 -16.76 6.63
C LYS A 101 -3.07 -17.62 5.79
N GLN A 102 -4.04 -16.98 5.11
CA GLN A 102 -4.93 -17.71 4.22
C GLN A 102 -4.17 -18.21 2.99
N PRO A 103 -4.38 -19.48 2.58
CA PRO A 103 -3.79 -19.99 1.36
C PRO A 103 -4.35 -19.24 0.14
N TYR A 104 -3.49 -18.98 -0.84
CA TYR A 104 -3.82 -18.38 -2.12
C TYR A 104 -3.26 -19.22 -3.27
N ALA A 105 -3.96 -19.23 -4.40
CA ALA A 105 -3.53 -19.97 -5.59
C ALA A 105 -2.42 -19.22 -6.34
N ARG A 106 -2.58 -17.91 -6.53
CA ARG A 106 -1.61 -17.05 -7.23
C ARG A 106 -1.55 -15.67 -6.61
N TRP A 107 -0.33 -15.18 -6.44
CA TRP A 107 -0.02 -13.84 -5.96
C TRP A 107 1.03 -13.20 -6.88
N ILE A 108 0.76 -11.98 -7.34
CA ILE A 108 1.72 -11.21 -8.14
C ILE A 108 2.02 -9.89 -7.43
N ASP A 109 3.26 -9.74 -7.01
CA ASP A 109 3.79 -8.46 -6.54
C ASP A 109 4.24 -7.63 -7.74
N CYS A 110 3.63 -6.45 -7.94
CA CYS A 110 3.89 -5.57 -9.06
C CYS A 110 4.45 -4.23 -8.59
N ASP A 111 5.48 -3.74 -9.26
CA ASP A 111 6.04 -2.39 -9.05
C ASP A 111 6.92 -2.01 -10.25
N LEU A 112 7.43 -0.79 -10.27
CA LEU A 112 8.37 -0.33 -11.28
C LEU A 112 9.61 -1.24 -11.38
N PRO A 113 10.24 -1.39 -12.57
CA PRO A 113 11.34 -2.32 -12.79
C PRO A 113 12.49 -2.21 -11.79
N GLU A 114 12.85 -0.98 -11.40
CA GLU A 114 13.91 -0.72 -10.43
C GLU A 114 13.53 -1.15 -9.01
N VAL A 115 12.26 -1.04 -8.62
CA VAL A 115 11.76 -1.52 -7.31
C VAL A 115 11.74 -3.05 -7.29
N ILE A 116 11.25 -3.69 -8.35
CA ILE A 116 11.26 -5.15 -8.47
C ILE A 116 12.69 -5.71 -8.43
N SER A 117 13.64 -5.03 -9.08
CA SER A 117 15.06 -5.40 -9.02
C SER A 117 15.61 -5.40 -7.58
N VAL A 118 15.26 -4.38 -6.80
CA VAL A 118 15.61 -4.29 -5.37
C VAL A 118 14.88 -5.36 -4.57
N ARG A 119 13.57 -5.53 -4.80
CA ARG A 119 12.73 -6.50 -4.10
C ARG A 119 13.24 -7.93 -4.23
N ARG A 120 13.67 -8.35 -5.41
CA ARG A 120 14.24 -9.69 -5.67
C ARG A 120 15.49 -10.03 -4.83
N GLN A 121 16.15 -9.04 -4.23
CA GLN A 121 17.28 -9.26 -3.33
C GLN A 121 16.87 -9.75 -1.94
N TYR A 122 15.61 -9.52 -1.56
CA TYR A 122 15.07 -9.83 -0.23
C TYR A 122 14.01 -10.92 -0.24
N TYR A 123 13.28 -11.04 -1.35
CA TYR A 123 12.11 -11.92 -1.45
C TYR A 123 12.33 -12.95 -2.55
N PRO A 124 12.31 -14.26 -2.23
CA PRO A 124 12.30 -15.29 -3.25
C PRO A 124 10.94 -15.38 -3.90
N GLU A 125 10.91 -15.64 -5.20
CA GLU A 125 9.70 -16.11 -5.87
C GLU A 125 9.43 -17.57 -5.49
N THR A 126 8.15 -17.96 -5.49
CA THR A 126 7.67 -19.31 -5.21
C THR A 126 6.72 -19.75 -6.33
N ASP A 127 6.25 -21.00 -6.28
CA ASP A 127 5.27 -21.49 -7.27
C ASP A 127 3.95 -20.70 -7.27
N SER A 128 3.60 -20.05 -6.15
CA SER A 128 2.37 -19.28 -5.98
C SER A 128 2.58 -17.77 -5.86
N CYS A 129 3.80 -17.27 -5.67
CA CYS A 129 4.09 -15.84 -5.50
C CYS A 129 5.20 -15.40 -6.46
N HIS A 130 4.86 -14.52 -7.39
CA HIS A 130 5.75 -14.01 -8.43
C HIS A 130 5.89 -12.50 -8.36
N MET A 131 6.93 -11.97 -9.02
CA MET A 131 7.19 -10.53 -9.12
C MET A 131 7.20 -10.10 -10.57
N THR A 132 6.43 -9.05 -10.90
CA THR A 132 6.30 -8.51 -12.25
C THR A 132 6.61 -7.02 -12.24
N ALA A 133 7.46 -6.59 -13.17
CA ALA A 133 7.64 -5.17 -13.43
C ALA A 133 6.38 -4.61 -14.09
N LEU A 134 5.83 -3.53 -13.53
CA LEU A 134 4.59 -2.93 -14.00
C LEU A 134 4.58 -1.44 -13.69
N ASP A 135 4.31 -0.62 -14.69
CA ASP A 135 3.94 0.78 -14.53
C ASP A 135 2.41 0.91 -14.52
N ALA A 136 1.84 1.37 -13.41
CA ALA A 136 0.40 1.57 -13.28
C ALA A 136 -0.15 2.66 -14.21
N CYS A 137 0.72 3.52 -14.79
CA CYS A 137 0.34 4.49 -15.80
C CYS A 137 0.25 3.91 -17.23
N ASP A 138 0.58 2.62 -17.41
CA ASP A 138 0.58 1.97 -18.72
C ASP A 138 -0.49 0.86 -18.79
N PRO A 139 -1.67 1.15 -19.34
CA PRO A 139 -2.75 0.17 -19.47
C PRO A 139 -2.38 -1.09 -20.27
N GLU A 140 -1.44 -0.97 -21.22
CA GLU A 140 -0.99 -2.13 -22.01
C GLU A 140 -0.23 -3.16 -21.16
N GLN A 141 0.44 -2.73 -20.09
CA GLN A 141 1.10 -3.65 -19.16
C GLN A 141 0.09 -4.38 -18.30
N ILE A 142 -1.02 -3.73 -17.93
CA ILE A 142 -2.11 -4.36 -17.17
C ILE A 142 -2.77 -5.46 -18.01
N ALA A 143 -2.99 -5.22 -19.30
CA ALA A 143 -3.53 -6.22 -20.22
C ALA A 143 -2.66 -7.50 -20.33
N LYS A 144 -1.35 -7.40 -20.05
CA LYS A 144 -0.40 -8.52 -20.06
C LYS A 144 -0.33 -9.30 -18.74
N LEU A 145 -0.97 -8.83 -17.67
CA LEU A 145 -1.07 -9.59 -16.43
C LEU A 145 -1.76 -10.95 -16.66
N PRO A 146 -1.52 -11.96 -15.81
CA PRO A 146 -2.11 -13.28 -15.97
C PRO A 146 -3.64 -13.23 -16.00
N ASP A 147 -4.25 -14.08 -16.81
CA ASP A 147 -5.70 -14.23 -16.89
C ASP A 147 -6.25 -14.87 -15.61
N SER A 148 -7.41 -14.39 -15.18
CA SER A 148 -8.19 -14.95 -14.09
C SER A 148 -9.64 -14.47 -14.19
N ASP A 149 -10.58 -15.30 -13.78
CA ASP A 149 -12.00 -14.90 -13.70
C ASP A 149 -12.21 -13.86 -12.58
N LYS A 150 -11.41 -13.95 -11.52
CA LYS A 150 -11.47 -13.05 -10.37
C LYS A 150 -10.09 -12.54 -9.96
N ALA A 151 -10.04 -11.27 -9.61
CA ALA A 151 -8.83 -10.63 -9.07
C ALA A 151 -9.13 -9.85 -7.77
N ILE A 152 -8.22 -9.98 -6.82
CA ILE A 152 -8.15 -9.20 -5.59
C ILE A 152 -6.97 -8.24 -5.77
N VAL A 153 -7.24 -6.93 -5.82
CA VAL A 153 -6.24 -5.90 -6.12
C VAL A 153 -5.97 -5.05 -4.90
N LEU A 154 -4.70 -4.93 -4.55
CA LEU A 154 -4.21 -4.16 -3.40
C LEU A 154 -3.41 -2.96 -3.91
N LEU A 155 -3.88 -1.75 -3.60
CA LEU A 155 -3.24 -0.48 -3.95
C LEU A 155 -2.92 0.28 -2.66
N GLU A 156 -1.85 -0.13 -1.97
CA GLU A 156 -1.43 0.51 -0.72
C GLU A 156 -0.35 1.57 -0.98
N GLY A 157 -0.70 2.83 -0.79
CA GLY A 157 0.23 3.94 -0.91
C GLY A 157 0.65 4.26 -2.35
N LEU A 158 -0.16 3.90 -3.34
CA LEU A 158 0.11 4.10 -4.77
C LEU A 158 -0.71 5.25 -5.36
N SER A 159 -2.00 5.31 -5.09
CA SER A 159 -2.95 6.21 -5.76
C SER A 159 -2.53 7.69 -5.75
N MET A 160 -1.86 8.12 -4.70
CA MET A 160 -1.42 9.50 -4.55
C MET A 160 -0.31 9.93 -5.53
N TYR A 161 0.31 9.00 -6.22
CA TYR A 161 1.33 9.29 -7.24
C TYR A 161 0.76 9.37 -8.65
N LEU A 162 -0.51 8.99 -8.84
CA LEU A 162 -1.24 9.02 -10.10
C LEU A 162 -2.14 10.25 -10.15
N THR A 163 -2.24 10.92 -11.29
CA THR A 163 -3.31 11.90 -11.52
C THR A 163 -4.67 11.19 -11.49
N ASN A 164 -5.76 11.93 -11.32
CA ASN A 164 -7.09 11.31 -11.34
C ASN A 164 -7.39 10.62 -12.68
N ASP A 165 -6.94 11.20 -13.80
CA ASP A 165 -7.09 10.58 -15.11
C ASP A 165 -6.28 9.27 -15.21
N GLN A 166 -5.02 9.27 -14.77
CA GLN A 166 -4.20 8.05 -14.75
C GLN A 166 -4.79 6.97 -13.83
N LEU A 167 -5.32 7.36 -12.66
CA LEU A 167 -5.95 6.42 -11.74
C LEU A 167 -7.25 5.86 -12.33
N HIS A 168 -8.04 6.69 -13.03
CA HIS A 168 -9.23 6.26 -13.77
C HIS A 168 -8.86 5.24 -14.87
N ASP A 169 -7.90 5.58 -15.75
CA ASP A 169 -7.46 4.71 -16.84
C ASP A 169 -6.92 3.38 -16.32
N PHE A 170 -6.21 3.41 -15.19
CA PHE A 170 -5.72 2.22 -14.50
C PHE A 170 -6.87 1.32 -14.01
N LEU A 171 -7.89 1.91 -13.36
CA LEU A 171 -9.07 1.17 -12.89
C LEU A 171 -9.89 0.62 -14.08
N GLN A 172 -10.00 1.38 -15.16
CA GLN A 172 -10.63 0.93 -16.41
C GLN A 172 -9.91 -0.28 -16.99
N ALA A 173 -8.59 -0.25 -17.10
CA ALA A 173 -7.82 -1.37 -17.61
C ALA A 173 -7.97 -2.65 -16.74
N LEU A 174 -8.05 -2.50 -15.42
CA LEU A 174 -8.32 -3.61 -14.52
C LEU A 174 -9.70 -4.23 -14.73
N GLN A 175 -10.75 -3.41 -14.85
CA GLN A 175 -12.12 -3.93 -15.09
C GLN A 175 -12.29 -4.56 -16.49
N GLU A 176 -11.57 -4.07 -17.50
CA GLU A 176 -11.55 -4.68 -18.83
C GLU A 176 -10.87 -6.04 -18.80
N LYS A 177 -9.86 -6.21 -17.95
CA LYS A 177 -9.09 -7.45 -17.83
C LYS A 177 -9.79 -8.51 -16.98
N TYR A 178 -10.46 -8.13 -15.88
CA TYR A 178 -11.01 -9.07 -14.90
C TYR A 178 -12.52 -8.91 -14.75
N ALA A 179 -13.28 -10.00 -14.96
CA ALA A 179 -14.74 -9.99 -14.86
C ALA A 179 -15.21 -9.86 -13.41
N GLY A 180 -14.56 -10.54 -12.47
CA GLY A 180 -14.78 -10.37 -11.03
C GLY A 180 -13.61 -9.60 -10.43
N LEU A 181 -13.87 -8.43 -9.84
CA LEU A 181 -12.82 -7.54 -9.38
C LEU A 181 -13.14 -6.96 -8.00
N HIS A 182 -12.25 -7.19 -7.05
CA HIS A 182 -12.27 -6.56 -5.73
C HIS A 182 -11.00 -5.75 -5.55
N ILE A 183 -11.15 -4.49 -5.21
CA ILE A 183 -10.02 -3.56 -5.05
C ILE A 183 -10.07 -2.94 -3.67
N LEU A 184 -8.97 -2.97 -2.93
CA LEU A 184 -8.77 -2.12 -1.76
C LEU A 184 -7.70 -1.08 -2.07
N MET A 185 -8.04 0.21 -1.97
CA MET A 185 -7.09 1.29 -2.24
C MET A 185 -7.23 2.44 -1.24
N ASP A 186 -6.10 3.01 -0.88
CA ASP A 186 -6.06 4.23 -0.09
C ASP A 186 -5.83 5.45 -0.98
N VAL A 187 -6.45 6.57 -0.61
CA VAL A 187 -6.34 7.83 -1.34
C VAL A 187 -6.15 9.01 -0.38
N TYR A 188 -5.34 9.98 -0.75
CA TYR A 188 -5.43 11.30 -0.14
C TYR A 188 -6.69 12.01 -0.62
N THR A 189 -7.28 12.83 0.25
CA THR A 189 -8.20 13.88 -0.20
C THR A 189 -7.39 14.98 -0.92
N VAL A 190 -8.04 15.82 -1.70
CA VAL A 190 -7.39 16.99 -2.32
C VAL A 190 -6.77 17.90 -1.24
N PHE A 191 -7.45 18.05 -0.09
CA PHE A 191 -6.91 18.78 1.05
C PHE A 191 -5.66 18.07 1.63
N GLY A 192 -5.70 16.76 1.82
CA GLY A 192 -4.56 15.97 2.30
C GLY A 192 -3.35 16.06 1.38
N ALA A 193 -3.57 15.94 0.06
CA ALA A 193 -2.53 16.08 -0.95
C ALA A 193 -1.89 17.48 -0.95
N LYS A 194 -2.70 18.55 -0.85
CA LYS A 194 -2.20 19.92 -0.72
C LYS A 194 -1.43 20.16 0.58
N ALA A 195 -1.94 19.65 1.70
CA ALA A 195 -1.28 19.79 2.99
C ALA A 195 0.06 19.05 3.02
N SER A 196 0.19 17.95 2.30
CA SER A 196 1.41 17.16 2.22
C SER A 196 2.58 17.89 1.55
N ARG A 197 2.32 18.90 0.72
CA ARG A 197 3.37 19.72 0.07
C ARG A 197 4.27 20.44 1.08
N TYR A 198 3.77 20.74 2.27
CA TYR A 198 4.47 21.59 3.20
C TYR A 198 5.18 20.86 4.35
N LYS A 199 4.82 19.64 4.68
CA LYS A 199 5.42 18.92 5.84
C LYS A 199 5.14 17.41 5.82
N ASN A 200 5.11 16.75 4.68
CA ASN A 200 4.91 15.32 4.61
C ASN A 200 6.25 14.57 4.76
N PRO A 201 6.27 13.41 5.43
CA PRO A 201 7.43 12.51 5.45
C PRO A 201 7.99 12.16 4.07
N VAL A 202 7.16 12.07 3.03
CA VAL A 202 7.61 11.80 1.65
C VAL A 202 8.46 12.93 1.07
N ASN A 203 8.36 14.16 1.59
CA ASN A 203 9.21 15.27 1.16
C ASN A 203 10.66 15.07 1.63
N ASP A 204 10.87 14.31 2.72
CA ASP A 204 12.22 13.98 3.22
C ASP A 204 13.01 13.10 2.21
N VAL A 205 12.30 12.48 1.27
CA VAL A 205 12.87 11.65 0.20
C VAL A 205 12.72 12.28 -1.20
N GLY A 206 12.23 13.54 -1.28
CA GLY A 206 12.25 14.35 -2.50
C GLY A 206 10.92 14.46 -3.24
N VAL A 207 9.87 13.73 -2.85
CA VAL A 207 8.55 13.81 -3.52
C VAL A 207 7.87 15.13 -3.18
N THR A 208 7.55 15.92 -4.21
CA THR A 208 6.98 17.26 -4.08
C THR A 208 5.52 17.37 -4.53
N THR A 209 5.05 16.44 -5.34
CA THR A 209 3.68 16.46 -5.88
C THR A 209 2.96 15.17 -5.52
N LEU A 210 1.80 15.33 -4.87
CA LEU A 210 0.85 14.25 -4.62
C LEU A 210 -0.53 14.68 -5.08
N TYR A 211 -1.31 13.71 -5.54
CA TYR A 211 -2.67 13.89 -6.02
C TYR A 211 -3.67 13.39 -4.98
N GLY A 212 -4.91 13.86 -5.07
CA GLY A 212 -5.96 13.49 -4.15
C GLY A 212 -7.31 13.34 -4.83
N VAL A 213 -8.16 12.52 -4.22
CA VAL A 213 -9.53 12.23 -4.65
C VAL A 213 -10.47 12.65 -3.53
N ASP A 214 -11.34 13.62 -3.77
CA ASP A 214 -12.35 14.04 -2.78
C ASP A 214 -13.62 13.20 -2.87
N ASN A 215 -14.03 12.84 -4.09
CA ASN A 215 -15.20 12.01 -4.36
C ASN A 215 -14.80 10.79 -5.19
N ILE A 216 -14.85 9.63 -4.58
CA ILE A 216 -14.48 8.36 -5.23
C ILE A 216 -15.54 7.94 -6.27
N GLU A 217 -16.80 8.29 -6.05
CA GLU A 217 -17.90 8.00 -6.96
C GLU A 217 -17.71 8.76 -8.30
N ASP A 218 -17.11 9.95 -8.28
CA ASP A 218 -16.78 10.69 -9.50
C ASP A 218 -15.65 10.01 -10.29
N LEU A 219 -14.69 9.43 -9.58
CA LEU A 219 -13.57 8.72 -10.19
C LEU A 219 -14.02 7.44 -10.93
N VAL A 220 -15.04 6.75 -10.41
CA VAL A 220 -15.52 5.47 -10.98
C VAL A 220 -16.85 5.61 -11.74
N ARG A 221 -17.33 6.83 -11.97
CA ARG A 221 -18.69 7.10 -12.50
C ARG A 221 -19.00 6.36 -13.80
N ASP A 222 -18.02 6.32 -14.71
CA ASP A 222 -18.16 5.74 -16.05
C ASP A 222 -17.60 4.32 -16.12
N LEU A 223 -17.24 3.76 -14.97
CA LEU A 223 -16.73 2.41 -14.83
C LEU A 223 -17.82 1.46 -14.30
N ASP A 224 -17.68 0.18 -14.61
CA ASP A 224 -18.52 -0.88 -14.03
C ASP A 224 -17.95 -1.31 -12.65
N LEU A 225 -17.64 -0.31 -11.82
CA LEU A 225 -17.12 -0.45 -10.47
C LEU A 225 -18.03 0.28 -9.49
N GLN A 226 -18.30 -0.35 -8.36
CA GLN A 226 -19.10 0.22 -7.28
C GLN A 226 -18.26 0.40 -6.02
N VAL A 227 -18.52 1.49 -5.30
CA VAL A 227 -17.94 1.70 -3.96
C VAL A 227 -18.70 0.84 -2.97
N LYS A 228 -18.10 -0.26 -2.52
CA LYS A 228 -18.71 -1.19 -1.57
C LYS A 228 -18.64 -0.67 -0.14
N ALA A 229 -17.48 -0.14 0.26
CA ALA A 229 -17.26 0.35 1.60
C ALA A 229 -16.15 1.40 1.67
N GLU A 230 -16.20 2.20 2.73
CA GLU A 230 -15.06 2.99 3.20
C GLU A 230 -14.58 2.44 4.53
N HIS A 231 -13.35 1.96 4.57
CA HIS A 231 -12.72 1.39 5.75
C HIS A 231 -11.95 2.44 6.56
N SER A 232 -11.81 2.19 7.86
CA SER A 232 -10.90 2.98 8.69
C SER A 232 -9.47 2.44 8.55
N MET A 233 -8.51 3.31 8.25
CA MET A 233 -7.10 2.94 8.28
C MET A 233 -6.53 2.83 9.71
N THR A 234 -7.26 3.34 10.69
CA THR A 234 -6.89 3.31 12.11
C THR A 234 -8.07 2.82 12.95
N PRO A 235 -8.51 1.55 12.75
CA PRO A 235 -9.68 1.02 13.43
C PRO A 235 -9.43 0.87 14.92
N ALA A 236 -10.49 0.94 15.70
CA ALA A 236 -10.43 0.98 17.16
C ALA A 236 -9.65 -0.21 17.74
N TYR A 237 -9.83 -1.41 17.19
CA TYR A 237 -9.17 -2.62 17.70
C TYR A 237 -7.63 -2.55 17.60
N LEU A 238 -7.08 -1.92 16.54
CA LEU A 238 -5.63 -1.71 16.42
C LEU A 238 -5.13 -0.58 17.33
N VAL A 239 -5.94 0.47 17.50
CA VAL A 239 -5.58 1.57 18.40
C VAL A 239 -5.54 1.10 19.85
N GLU A 240 -6.36 0.11 20.23
CA GLU A 240 -6.34 -0.48 21.57
C GLU A 240 -5.04 -1.22 21.90
N GLU A 241 -4.25 -1.65 20.89
CA GLU A 241 -2.95 -2.29 21.08
C GLU A 241 -1.85 -1.30 21.52
N LEU A 242 -2.07 0.01 21.34
CA LEU A 242 -1.11 1.04 21.77
C LEU A 242 -1.08 1.16 23.29
N ASN A 243 0.07 1.54 23.84
CA ASN A 243 0.16 1.87 25.27
C ASN A 243 -0.78 3.04 25.63
N PRO A 244 -1.23 3.17 26.88
CA PRO A 244 -2.28 4.12 27.28
C PRO A 244 -2.01 5.58 26.91
N ALA A 245 -0.76 6.04 27.02
CA ALA A 245 -0.39 7.42 26.71
C ALA A 245 -0.45 7.67 25.20
N ASP A 246 0.12 6.77 24.40
CA ASP A 246 0.10 6.84 22.94
C ASP A 246 -1.32 6.71 22.39
N LYS A 247 -2.11 5.81 22.93
CA LYS A 247 -3.52 5.60 22.57
C LYS A 247 -4.32 6.89 22.66
N THR A 248 -4.24 7.59 23.79
CA THR A 248 -4.99 8.83 24.03
C THR A 248 -4.62 9.89 22.99
N PHE A 249 -3.33 10.09 22.77
CA PHE A 249 -2.83 11.05 21.79
C PHE A 249 -3.20 10.66 20.35
N PHE A 250 -3.04 9.38 20.02
CA PHE A 250 -3.33 8.86 18.69
C PHE A 250 -4.83 8.99 18.34
N LYS A 251 -5.71 8.67 19.28
CA LYS A 251 -7.16 8.84 19.12
C LYS A 251 -7.53 10.28 18.79
N LEU A 252 -6.87 11.26 19.41
CA LEU A 252 -7.19 12.66 19.19
C LEU A 252 -6.83 13.15 17.79
N LEU A 253 -5.70 12.72 17.23
CA LEU A 253 -5.12 13.31 16.03
C LEU A 253 -5.23 12.42 14.77
N PHE A 254 -5.26 11.10 14.94
CA PHE A 254 -5.09 10.15 13.83
C PHE A 254 -6.28 9.22 13.65
N THR A 255 -7.44 9.54 14.23
CA THR A 255 -8.66 8.75 14.07
C THR A 255 -9.87 9.61 13.70
N GLY A 256 -10.95 8.96 13.31
CA GLY A 256 -12.25 9.57 13.10
C GLY A 256 -12.30 10.60 11.96
N ARG A 257 -13.19 11.60 12.11
CA ARG A 257 -13.50 12.57 11.06
C ARG A 257 -12.32 13.47 10.68
N ILE A 258 -11.40 13.73 11.62
CA ILE A 258 -10.24 14.62 11.34
C ILE A 258 -9.27 13.92 10.41
N TYR A 259 -8.96 12.65 10.66
CA TYR A 259 -8.05 11.88 9.84
C TYR A 259 -8.64 11.59 8.45
N ARG A 260 -9.93 11.29 8.36
CA ARG A 260 -10.66 11.08 7.08
C ARG A 260 -10.66 12.32 6.16
N LYS A 261 -10.45 13.53 6.69
CA LYS A 261 -10.24 14.73 5.87
C LYS A 261 -8.89 14.77 5.15
N ILE A 262 -7.97 13.89 5.53
CA ILE A 262 -6.62 13.83 4.98
C ILE A 262 -6.44 12.59 4.11
N TYR A 263 -6.89 11.43 4.61
CA TYR A 263 -6.58 10.14 4.04
C TYR A 263 -7.76 9.17 4.23
N ARG A 264 -8.10 8.44 3.16
CA ARG A 264 -9.28 7.56 3.12
C ARG A 264 -8.92 6.22 2.50
N LEU A 265 -9.69 5.19 2.79
CA LEU A 265 -9.49 3.82 2.31
C LEU A 265 -10.81 3.29 1.77
N PHE A 266 -10.82 2.93 0.49
CA PHE A 266 -12.02 2.48 -0.21
C PHE A 266 -11.88 1.04 -0.69
N GLU A 267 -12.99 0.32 -0.54
CA GLU A 267 -13.23 -0.97 -1.18
C GLU A 267 -14.14 -0.75 -2.38
N LEU A 268 -13.66 -1.21 -3.55
CA LEU A 268 -14.43 -1.20 -4.80
C LEU A 268 -14.67 -2.64 -5.24
N GLU A 269 -15.80 -2.89 -5.91
CA GLU A 269 -16.10 -4.19 -6.52
C GLU A 269 -16.80 -4.03 -7.86
N ARG A 270 -16.61 -5.04 -8.70
CA ARG A 270 -17.32 -5.26 -9.95
C ARG A 270 -18.14 -6.52 -9.86
#